data_5b57e45a0b5aad64899e38b7da2c20de
#
_entry.id   5b57e45a0b5aad64899e38b7da2c20de
#
_cell.length_a   1.000
_cell.length_b   1.000
_cell.length_c   1.000
_cell.angle_alpha   90.00
_cell.angle_beta   90.00
_cell.angle_gamma   90.00
#
_symmetry.space_group_name_H-M   'P 1'
#
loop_
_entity.id
_entity.type
_entity.pdbx_description
1 polymer ?
#
loop_
_entity_poly.entity_id
_entity_poly.type
_entity_poly.pdbx_seq_one_letter_code
_entity_poly.pdbx_strand_id
1 'polypeptide(L)'
;MFKYIYITVLTIFTYSCGMYTFTGADIHPNAKTISIAYFQNQATQVQPILSQKFTDALQDQFIQQTSLNLTRSNGDLQFEGYISDYQITPISINSNDQANQNRLSIKVFVRFNNLIENDKSFEKSFNRFADFNSNIELSNIEEDLMDEIIIELINDIFNTAVVNW
;
A
#
# COMPACT_ATOMS: atom_id res chain seq x y z
N MET A 1 30.72 -34.08 36.52
CA MET A 1 31.30 -33.24 35.45
C MET A 1 30.41 -33.21 34.18
N PHE A 2 29.99 -34.33 33.66
CA PHE A 2 29.11 -34.37 32.44
C PHE A 2 27.77 -33.65 32.55
N LYS A 3 27.13 -33.64 33.73
CA LYS A 3 25.84 -32.97 33.95
C LYS A 3 25.88 -31.45 33.72
N TYR A 4 27.00 -30.80 34.05
CA TYR A 4 27.12 -29.34 33.84
C TYR A 4 27.42 -28.98 32.39
N ILE A 5 28.04 -29.89 31.64
CA ILE A 5 28.32 -29.70 30.21
C ILE A 5 26.99 -29.72 29.42
N TYR A 6 26.05 -30.59 29.76
CA TYR A 6 24.72 -30.63 29.11
C TYR A 6 23.88 -29.37 29.37
N ILE A 7 23.97 -28.82 30.60
CA ILE A 7 23.27 -27.57 30.95
C ILE A 7 23.84 -26.37 30.17
N THR A 8 25.18 -26.32 30.06
CA THR A 8 25.84 -25.22 29.31
C THR A 8 25.57 -25.29 27.82
N VAL A 9 25.50 -26.46 27.21
CA VAL A 9 25.16 -26.65 25.81
C VAL A 9 23.70 -26.29 25.55
N LEU A 10 22.78 -26.63 26.46
CA LEU A 10 21.35 -26.31 26.31
C LEU A 10 21.10 -24.80 26.41
N THR A 11 21.83 -24.05 27.19
CA THR A 11 21.68 -22.59 27.30
C THR A 11 22.19 -21.82 26.08
N ILE A 12 23.10 -22.38 25.29
CA ILE A 12 23.63 -21.73 24.08
C ILE A 12 22.59 -21.76 22.93
N PHE A 13 21.71 -22.76 22.89
CA PHE A 13 20.68 -22.90 21.85
C PHE A 13 19.48 -21.94 22.00
N THR A 14 19.33 -21.24 23.13
CA THR A 14 18.20 -20.35 23.37
C THR A 14 18.43 -18.91 22.87
N TYR A 15 19.63 -18.54 22.41
CA TYR A 15 19.93 -17.19 21.92
C TYR A 15 19.72 -16.99 20.41
N SER A 16 19.23 -17.98 19.67
CA SER A 16 18.99 -17.89 18.23
C SER A 16 17.57 -17.43 17.90
N CYS A 17 17.02 -16.46 18.66
CA CYS A 17 15.79 -15.78 18.28
C CYS A 17 16.15 -14.47 17.56
N GLY A 18 16.83 -14.56 16.42
CA GLY A 18 17.18 -13.43 15.56
C GLY A 18 16.12 -13.23 14.49
N MET A 19 15.37 -12.17 14.66
CA MET A 19 14.77 -11.30 13.64
C MET A 19 14.37 -11.97 12.29
N TYR A 20 13.42 -12.86 12.30
CA TYR A 20 12.63 -13.13 11.11
C TYR A 20 11.48 -12.12 11.05
N THR A 21 11.64 -11.05 10.30
CA THR A 21 10.51 -10.20 9.90
C THR A 21 9.69 -10.98 8.86
N PHE A 22 8.51 -11.40 9.25
CA PHE A 22 7.61 -12.24 8.46
C PHE A 22 6.85 -11.44 7.38
N THR A 23 7.31 -10.25 7.02
CA THR A 23 6.60 -9.31 6.15
C THR A 23 6.76 -9.58 4.66
N GLY A 24 7.61 -10.53 4.25
CA GLY A 24 7.84 -10.85 2.83
C GLY A 24 8.45 -9.70 2.01
N ALA A 25 8.74 -8.56 2.63
CA ALA A 25 9.35 -7.42 1.96
C ALA A 25 10.84 -7.69 1.69
N ASP A 26 11.22 -7.71 0.39
CA ASP A 26 12.60 -7.83 -0.07
C ASP A 26 13.19 -6.42 -0.23
N ILE A 27 13.68 -5.86 0.87
CA ILE A 27 14.31 -4.54 0.91
C ILE A 27 15.81 -4.72 1.09
N HIS A 28 16.58 -4.09 0.19
CA HIS A 28 18.05 -4.15 0.27
C HIS A 28 18.53 -3.65 1.64
N PRO A 29 19.48 -4.35 2.32
CA PRO A 29 19.93 -4.01 3.67
C PRO A 29 20.52 -2.60 3.83
N ASN A 30 20.96 -1.97 2.75
CA ASN A 30 21.48 -0.61 2.74
C ASN A 30 20.36 0.45 2.64
N ALA A 31 19.15 0.10 2.23
CA ALA A 31 18.01 1.02 2.25
C ALA A 31 17.54 1.20 3.70
N LYS A 32 17.59 2.42 4.21
CA LYS A 32 17.25 2.76 5.60
C LYS A 32 16.12 3.76 5.70
N THR A 33 15.90 4.53 4.64
CA THR A 33 14.98 5.65 4.63
C THR A 33 14.01 5.57 3.45
N ILE A 34 12.80 6.07 3.68
CA ILE A 34 11.76 6.20 2.66
C ILE A 34 11.19 7.62 2.70
N SER A 35 10.95 8.21 1.54
CA SER A 35 10.21 9.46 1.41
C SER A 35 8.98 9.25 0.53
N ILE A 36 7.84 9.73 0.97
CA ILE A 36 6.57 9.63 0.28
C ILE A 36 6.02 11.04 0.14
N ALA A 37 5.98 11.52 -1.11
CA ALA A 37 5.41 12.82 -1.43
C ALA A 37 3.89 12.80 -1.23
N TYR A 38 3.30 13.98 -1.03
CA TYR A 38 1.85 14.11 -0.97
C TYR A 38 1.21 13.85 -2.34
N PHE A 39 0.30 12.88 -2.42
CA PHE A 39 -0.40 12.51 -3.64
C PHE A 39 -1.58 13.43 -3.87
N GLN A 40 -1.39 14.43 -4.71
CA GLN A 40 -2.46 15.37 -5.04
C GLN A 40 -3.57 14.71 -5.86
N ASN A 41 -4.81 15.06 -5.57
CA ASN A 41 -5.94 14.65 -6.39
C ASN A 41 -6.06 15.56 -7.62
N GLN A 42 -5.77 15.01 -8.79
CA GLN A 42 -5.85 15.65 -10.11
C GLN A 42 -7.03 15.12 -10.93
N ALA A 43 -7.89 14.28 -10.32
CA ALA A 43 -9.07 13.79 -10.99
C ALA A 43 -10.06 14.93 -11.32
N THR A 44 -10.86 14.73 -12.36
CA THR A 44 -11.89 15.69 -12.75
C THR A 44 -12.93 15.91 -11.65
N GLN A 45 -13.30 14.83 -10.96
CA GLN A 45 -14.14 14.88 -9.77
C GLN A 45 -13.24 14.85 -8.54
N VAL A 46 -13.12 15.97 -7.86
CA VAL A 46 -12.23 16.12 -6.70
C VAL A 46 -12.94 15.72 -5.42
N GLN A 47 -12.45 14.65 -4.76
CA GLN A 47 -12.82 14.30 -3.40
C GLN A 47 -11.73 14.85 -2.44
N PRO A 48 -12.07 15.85 -1.57
CA PRO A 48 -11.05 16.60 -0.84
C PRO A 48 -10.20 15.75 0.13
N ILE A 49 -10.82 14.77 0.79
CA ILE A 49 -10.13 13.95 1.80
C ILE A 49 -9.29 12.81 1.22
N LEU A 50 -9.51 12.46 -0.07
CA LEU A 50 -8.88 11.29 -0.69
C LEU A 50 -7.36 11.39 -0.72
N SER A 51 -6.81 12.56 -1.05
CA SER A 51 -5.35 12.79 -1.09
C SER A 51 -4.69 12.52 0.26
N GLN A 52 -5.30 13.02 1.32
CA GLN A 52 -4.78 12.85 2.69
C GLN A 52 -4.86 11.38 3.10
N LYS A 53 -6.04 10.77 2.99
CA LYS A 53 -6.25 9.36 3.35
C LYS A 53 -5.30 8.43 2.61
N PHE A 54 -5.16 8.61 1.29
CA PHE A 54 -4.26 7.80 0.48
C PHE A 54 -2.80 7.96 0.89
N THR A 55 -2.34 9.21 1.06
CA THR A 55 -0.94 9.47 1.42
C THR A 55 -0.61 8.91 2.79
N ASP A 56 -1.46 9.13 3.78
CA ASP A 56 -1.28 8.61 5.13
C ASP A 56 -1.29 7.07 5.15
N ALA A 57 -2.23 6.44 4.45
CA ALA A 57 -2.30 4.98 4.36
C ALA A 57 -1.05 4.38 3.70
N LEU A 58 -0.48 5.03 2.67
CA LEU A 58 0.76 4.58 2.05
C LEU A 58 1.95 4.69 3.01
N GLN A 59 2.05 5.79 3.76
CA GLN A 59 3.08 5.97 4.78
C GLN A 59 2.96 4.93 5.89
N ASP A 60 1.76 4.72 6.41
CA ASP A 60 1.48 3.76 7.48
C ASP A 60 1.81 2.34 7.06
N GLN A 61 1.49 1.93 5.84
CA GLN A 61 1.82 0.60 5.32
C GLN A 61 3.33 0.35 5.36
N PHE A 62 4.14 1.30 4.87
CA PHE A 62 5.59 1.14 4.88
C PHE A 62 6.19 1.18 6.28
N ILE A 63 5.70 2.04 7.18
CA ILE A 63 6.14 2.12 8.57
C ILE A 63 5.84 0.81 9.32
N GLN A 64 4.66 0.24 9.10
CA GLN A 64 4.23 -0.96 9.81
C GLN A 64 4.85 -2.25 9.25
N GLN A 65 5.07 -2.31 7.93
CA GLN A 65 5.52 -3.52 7.25
C GLN A 65 7.03 -3.58 7.00
N THR A 66 7.77 -2.51 7.28
CA THR A 66 9.21 -2.44 7.02
C THR A 66 9.97 -1.81 8.18
N SER A 67 11.29 -1.93 8.16
CA SER A 67 12.18 -1.25 9.11
C SER A 67 12.68 0.11 8.62
N LEU A 68 12.06 0.66 7.57
CA LEU A 68 12.46 1.94 6.99
C LEU A 68 12.02 3.11 7.86
N ASN A 69 12.86 4.14 7.93
CA ASN A 69 12.53 5.39 8.60
C ASN A 69 11.93 6.37 7.59
N LEU A 70 10.73 6.88 7.89
CA LEU A 70 10.08 7.89 7.06
C LEU A 70 10.83 9.22 7.16
N THR A 71 11.16 9.81 6.01
CA THR A 71 11.78 11.14 5.90
C THR A 71 10.91 12.05 5.02
N ARG A 72 11.05 13.36 5.19
CA ARG A 72 10.27 14.33 4.41
C ARG A 72 10.64 14.34 2.92
N SER A 73 11.91 14.09 2.61
CA SER A 73 12.46 14.10 1.25
C SER A 73 13.78 13.33 1.21
N ASN A 74 14.23 12.99 0.00
CA ASN A 74 15.53 12.36 -0.24
C ASN A 74 15.74 11.03 0.52
N GLY A 75 14.70 10.22 0.67
CA GLY A 75 14.83 8.85 1.15
C GLY A 75 15.60 7.98 0.15
N ASP A 76 16.14 6.86 0.63
CA ASP A 76 16.76 5.83 -0.23
C ASP A 76 15.71 5.23 -1.19
N LEU A 77 14.47 5.10 -0.71
CA LEU A 77 13.29 4.78 -1.49
C LEU A 77 12.39 6.02 -1.57
N GLN A 78 11.91 6.35 -2.74
CA GLN A 78 11.12 7.56 -2.97
C GLN A 78 9.84 7.25 -3.72
N PHE A 79 8.71 7.69 -3.19
CA PHE A 79 7.41 7.62 -3.84
C PHE A 79 6.90 9.02 -4.17
N GLU A 80 6.54 9.18 -5.43
CA GLU A 80 5.89 10.38 -5.97
C GLU A 80 4.71 9.96 -6.83
N GLY A 81 3.72 10.82 -6.96
CA GLY A 81 2.59 10.53 -7.82
C GLY A 81 1.39 11.43 -7.56
N TYR A 82 0.29 11.03 -8.14
CA TYR A 82 -0.98 11.76 -8.03
C TYR A 82 -2.17 10.81 -8.27
N ILE A 83 -3.31 11.16 -7.72
CA ILE A 83 -4.58 10.50 -8.02
C ILE A 83 -5.05 11.05 -9.36
N SER A 84 -5.06 10.19 -10.38
CA SER A 84 -5.34 10.57 -11.77
C SER A 84 -6.81 10.48 -12.13
N ASP A 85 -7.58 9.66 -11.41
CA ASP A 85 -9.01 9.50 -11.68
C ASP A 85 -9.79 9.12 -10.41
N TYR A 86 -11.01 9.65 -10.31
CA TYR A 86 -12.03 9.32 -9.33
C TYR A 86 -13.37 9.35 -10.06
N GLN A 87 -13.96 8.19 -10.29
CA GLN A 87 -15.10 8.09 -11.18
C GLN A 87 -16.17 7.14 -10.64
N ILE A 88 -17.44 7.54 -10.80
CA ILE A 88 -18.59 6.71 -10.52
C ILE A 88 -19.26 6.36 -11.85
N THR A 89 -19.43 5.07 -12.11
CA THR A 89 -20.04 4.57 -13.34
C THR A 89 -21.16 3.58 -13.03
N PRO A 90 -22.32 3.68 -13.69
CA PRO A 90 -23.35 2.66 -13.61
C PRO A 90 -22.86 1.33 -14.21
N ILE A 91 -23.15 0.21 -13.53
CA ILE A 91 -22.89 -1.13 -14.05
C ILE A 91 -24.23 -1.78 -14.39
N SER A 92 -24.36 -2.23 -15.64
CA SER A 92 -25.53 -3.02 -16.06
C SER A 92 -25.15 -4.51 -15.94
N ILE A 93 -25.74 -5.21 -14.98
CA ILE A 93 -25.63 -6.66 -14.87
C ILE A 93 -26.89 -7.24 -15.52
N ASN A 94 -26.72 -7.84 -16.69
CA ASN A 94 -27.66 -8.66 -17.49
C ASN A 94 -29.17 -8.51 -17.26
N SER A 95 -29.91 -8.57 -18.35
CA SER A 95 -31.33 -8.24 -18.58
C SER A 95 -32.40 -8.93 -17.70
N ASN A 96 -32.03 -9.73 -16.73
CA ASN A 96 -32.97 -10.40 -15.81
C ASN A 96 -32.79 -10.11 -14.34
N ASP A 97 -31.70 -9.43 -13.97
CA ASP A 97 -31.44 -9.03 -12.57
C ASP A 97 -31.49 -7.50 -12.48
N GLN A 98 -32.52 -6.98 -11.86
CA GLN A 98 -32.73 -5.53 -11.67
C GLN A 98 -31.82 -4.94 -10.59
N ALA A 99 -30.67 -5.51 -10.38
CA ALA A 99 -29.67 -4.94 -9.49
C ALA A 99 -28.92 -3.83 -10.22
N ASN A 100 -29.47 -2.62 -10.16
CA ASN A 100 -28.75 -1.42 -10.53
C ASN A 100 -27.57 -1.27 -9.58
N GLN A 101 -26.38 -1.46 -10.06
CA GLN A 101 -25.15 -1.25 -9.32
C GLN A 101 -24.38 -0.08 -9.93
N ASN A 102 -23.70 0.63 -9.08
CA ASN A 102 -22.70 1.63 -9.44
C ASN A 102 -21.33 1.13 -9.01
N ARG A 103 -20.30 1.61 -9.69
CA ARG A 103 -18.90 1.36 -9.42
C ARG A 103 -18.20 2.66 -9.11
N LEU A 104 -17.57 2.74 -7.94
CA LEU A 104 -16.58 3.76 -7.63
C LEU A 104 -15.21 3.23 -8.02
N SER A 105 -14.49 3.95 -8.88
CA SER A 105 -13.13 3.61 -9.31
C SER A 105 -12.16 4.71 -8.92
N ILE A 106 -10.99 4.33 -8.42
CA ILE A 106 -9.90 5.25 -8.11
C ILE A 106 -8.65 4.78 -8.84
N LYS A 107 -8.00 5.71 -9.56
CA LYS A 107 -6.76 5.45 -10.28
C LYS A 107 -5.65 6.36 -9.79
N VAL A 108 -4.51 5.78 -9.49
CA VAL A 108 -3.34 6.48 -8.98
C VAL A 108 -2.16 6.21 -9.89
N PHE A 109 -1.47 7.28 -10.32
CA PHE A 109 -0.16 7.18 -10.95
C PHE A 109 0.91 7.24 -9.89
N VAL A 110 1.84 6.28 -9.91
CA VAL A 110 2.94 6.14 -8.97
C VAL A 110 4.26 6.08 -9.73
N ARG A 111 5.21 6.91 -9.30
CA ARG A 111 6.62 6.83 -9.62
C ARG A 111 7.35 6.38 -8.37
N PHE A 112 8.01 5.24 -8.46
CA PHE A 112 8.88 4.70 -7.43
C PHE A 112 10.32 4.77 -7.88
N ASN A 113 11.17 5.45 -7.11
CA ASN A 113 12.60 5.53 -7.33
C ASN A 113 13.33 4.80 -6.19
N ASN A 114 14.03 3.73 -6.53
CA ASN A 114 14.93 3.03 -5.62
C ASN A 114 16.36 3.48 -5.92
N LEU A 115 16.95 4.29 -5.03
CA LEU A 115 18.30 4.83 -5.22
C LEU A 115 19.40 3.81 -4.92
N ILE A 116 19.06 2.69 -4.28
CA ILE A 116 19.99 1.60 -3.97
C ILE A 116 20.01 0.56 -5.09
N GLU A 117 18.82 0.21 -5.62
CA GLU A 117 18.63 -0.77 -6.71
C GLU A 117 17.81 -0.11 -7.82
N ASN A 118 18.47 0.62 -8.70
CA ASN A 118 17.80 1.44 -9.72
C ASN A 118 16.94 0.63 -10.69
N ASP A 119 17.27 -0.63 -10.92
CA ASP A 119 16.53 -1.58 -11.73
C ASP A 119 15.16 -1.95 -11.17
N LYS A 120 14.94 -1.76 -9.87
CA LYS A 120 13.64 -1.92 -9.21
C LYS A 120 12.75 -0.68 -9.30
N SER A 121 13.24 0.42 -9.84
CA SER A 121 12.43 1.65 -10.03
C SER A 121 11.38 1.45 -11.11
N PHE A 122 10.20 2.05 -10.92
CA PHE A 122 9.11 1.98 -11.92
C PHE A 122 8.23 3.23 -11.95
N GLU A 123 7.51 3.37 -13.05
CA GLU A 123 6.36 4.26 -13.18
C GLU A 123 5.16 3.43 -13.64
N LYS A 124 4.07 3.47 -12.86
CA LYS A 124 2.90 2.64 -13.12
C LYS A 124 1.61 3.28 -12.60
N SER A 125 0.51 3.03 -13.32
CA SER A 125 -0.82 3.36 -12.81
C SER A 125 -1.45 2.14 -12.17
N PHE A 126 -2.03 2.35 -11.00
CA PHE A 126 -2.83 1.37 -10.26
C PHE A 126 -4.29 1.80 -10.29
N ASN A 127 -5.18 0.85 -10.45
CA ASN A 127 -6.62 1.11 -10.48
C ASN A 127 -7.34 0.05 -9.67
N ARG A 128 -8.20 0.48 -8.74
CA ARG A 128 -9.08 -0.36 -7.95
C ARG A 128 -10.49 0.23 -7.91
N PHE A 129 -11.46 -0.59 -7.60
CA PHE A 129 -12.84 -0.17 -7.56
C PHE A 129 -13.63 -0.93 -6.50
N ALA A 130 -14.73 -0.34 -6.07
CA ALA A 130 -15.74 -0.99 -5.24
C ALA A 130 -17.12 -0.80 -5.85
N ASP A 131 -17.95 -1.85 -5.83
CA ASP A 131 -19.30 -1.85 -6.38
C ASP A 131 -20.32 -1.64 -5.26
N PHE A 132 -21.32 -0.83 -5.52
CA PHE A 132 -22.37 -0.54 -4.55
C PHE A 132 -23.76 -0.47 -5.20
N ASN A 133 -24.78 -0.71 -4.39
CA ASN A 133 -26.18 -0.68 -4.88
C ASN A 133 -26.59 0.76 -5.20
N SER A 134 -27.11 1.00 -6.40
CA SER A 134 -27.55 2.33 -6.83
C SER A 134 -28.73 2.92 -6.03
N ASN A 135 -29.42 2.10 -5.23
CA ASN A 135 -30.47 2.55 -4.32
C ASN A 135 -29.91 3.18 -3.03
N ILE A 136 -28.61 3.06 -2.79
CA ILE A 136 -27.95 3.65 -1.63
C ILE A 136 -27.36 5.00 -2.06
N GLU A 137 -27.65 6.04 -1.28
CA GLU A 137 -27.07 7.34 -1.53
C GLU A 137 -25.56 7.29 -1.25
N LEU A 138 -24.76 7.68 -2.23
CA LEU A 138 -23.31 7.60 -2.18
C LEU A 138 -22.73 8.29 -0.93
N SER A 139 -23.25 9.47 -0.59
CA SER A 139 -22.80 10.25 0.56
C SER A 139 -22.78 9.47 1.88
N ASN A 140 -23.58 8.41 2.02
CA ASN A 140 -23.66 7.60 3.22
C ASN A 140 -22.60 6.50 3.29
N ILE A 141 -22.00 6.14 2.15
CA ILE A 141 -21.06 4.99 2.04
C ILE A 141 -19.75 5.36 1.35
N GLU A 142 -19.61 6.59 0.87
CA GLU A 142 -18.47 7.03 0.05
C GLU A 142 -17.14 6.87 0.80
N GLU A 143 -17.13 7.19 2.08
CA GLU A 143 -15.93 7.07 2.90
C GLU A 143 -15.50 5.61 3.08
N ASP A 144 -16.44 4.72 3.36
CA ASP A 144 -16.16 3.28 3.51
C ASP A 144 -15.66 2.67 2.20
N LEU A 145 -16.27 3.04 1.07
CA LEU A 145 -15.83 2.60 -0.26
C LEU A 145 -14.43 3.10 -0.61
N MET A 146 -14.13 4.37 -0.28
CA MET A 146 -12.77 4.91 -0.47
C MET A 146 -11.75 4.15 0.36
N ASP A 147 -12.06 3.86 1.62
CA ASP A 147 -11.15 3.15 2.52
C ASP A 147 -10.87 1.72 2.01
N GLU A 148 -11.89 1.01 1.53
CA GLU A 148 -11.76 -0.30 0.88
C GLU A 148 -10.82 -0.23 -0.34
N ILE A 149 -11.06 0.72 -1.25
CA ILE A 149 -10.27 0.90 -2.48
C ILE A 149 -8.82 1.30 -2.15
N ILE A 150 -8.62 2.20 -1.17
CA ILE A 150 -7.31 2.65 -0.73
C ILE A 150 -6.49 1.46 -0.22
N ILE A 151 -7.06 0.60 0.62
CA ILE A 151 -6.38 -0.59 1.15
C ILE A 151 -5.88 -1.48 0.00
N GLU A 152 -6.71 -1.73 -1.00
CA GLU A 152 -6.32 -2.56 -2.15
C GLU A 152 -5.22 -1.89 -3.00
N LEU A 153 -5.34 -0.58 -3.26
CA LEU A 153 -4.32 0.18 -3.99
C LEU A 153 -2.97 0.16 -3.27
N ILE A 154 -2.97 0.39 -1.96
CA ILE A 154 -1.77 0.40 -1.14
C ILE A 154 -1.09 -0.98 -1.13
N ASN A 155 -1.87 -2.05 -1.02
CA ASN A 155 -1.34 -3.42 -1.09
C ASN A 155 -0.69 -3.70 -2.45
N ASP A 156 -1.32 -3.29 -3.56
CA ASP A 156 -0.74 -3.47 -4.89
C ASP A 156 0.57 -2.68 -5.07
N ILE A 157 0.60 -1.43 -4.61
CA ILE A 157 1.77 -0.56 -4.68
C ILE A 157 2.91 -1.15 -3.84
N PHE A 158 2.60 -1.52 -2.59
CA PHE A 158 3.56 -2.13 -1.68
C PHE A 158 4.15 -3.42 -2.26
N ASN A 159 3.29 -4.33 -2.72
CA ASN A 159 3.73 -5.59 -3.32
C ASN A 159 4.59 -5.36 -4.57
N THR A 160 4.21 -4.39 -5.42
CA THR A 160 5.00 -4.08 -6.63
C THR A 160 6.38 -3.51 -6.28
N ALA A 161 6.48 -2.74 -5.19
CA ALA A 161 7.72 -2.04 -4.83
C ALA A 161 8.71 -2.91 -4.04
N VAL A 162 8.22 -3.78 -3.14
CA VAL A 162 9.09 -4.43 -2.14
C VAL A 162 8.85 -5.94 -1.97
N VAL A 163 7.90 -6.53 -2.70
CA VAL A 163 7.71 -7.97 -2.68
C VAL A 163 8.23 -8.54 -4.00
N ASN A 164 9.23 -9.39 -3.91
CA ASN A 164 9.81 -10.07 -5.08
C ASN A 164 8.97 -11.34 -5.37
N TRP A 165 8.29 -11.35 -6.50
CA TRP A 165 7.56 -12.52 -7.02
C TRP A 165 8.39 -13.25 -8.05
#